data_7facea757d4f25b4ba809138d26d8e28
#
_entry.id   7facea757d4f25b4ba809138d26d8e28
#
_cell.length_a   1.000
_cell.length_b   1.000
_cell.length_c   1.000
_cell.angle_alpha   90.00
_cell.angle_beta   90.00
_cell.angle_gamma   90.00
#
_symmetry.space_group_name_H-M   'P 1'
#
loop_
_entity.id
_entity.type
_entity.pdbx_description
1 polymer ?
#
loop_
_entity_poly.entity_id
_entity_poly.type
_entity_poly.pdbx_seq_one_letter_code
_entity_poly.pdbx_strand_id
1 'polypeptide(L)'
;IQFLVKQVTSEHTVKVLVNNAGAAYYGLHEELNPKKIQEMVRVNLEAPLILTQQLLRTLKKNGGYIINISSVTAKQPSPHGCAYAATKAGLASFSSSLFDEARKYGVKVTAVYPDMTETNLYRNADFTVGEEKESYLTPEEVAEAVEYVLTQREGIVIPELVLRPQFHRIRKKK
;
A
#
# COMPACT_ATOMS: atom_id res chain seq x y z
N ILE A 1 8.18 -16.37 -1.64
CA ILE A 1 7.87 -15.74 -0.36
C ILE A 1 8.39 -16.58 0.79
N GLN A 2 7.94 -17.85 0.96
CA GLN A 2 8.31 -18.71 2.11
C GLN A 2 9.83 -18.84 2.32
N PHE A 3 10.60 -19.07 1.25
CA PHE A 3 12.06 -19.12 1.32
C PHE A 3 12.68 -17.83 1.86
N LEU A 4 12.26 -16.69 1.33
CA LEU A 4 12.73 -15.37 1.76
C LEU A 4 12.40 -15.12 3.23
N VAL A 5 11.16 -15.38 3.64
CA VAL A 5 10.72 -15.19 5.04
C VAL A 5 11.56 -16.06 5.99
N LYS A 6 11.78 -17.35 5.64
CA LYS A 6 12.61 -18.26 6.44
C LYS A 6 14.04 -17.72 6.59
N GLN A 7 14.65 -17.26 5.52
CA GLN A 7 15.99 -16.70 5.54
C GLN A 7 16.05 -15.44 6.44
N VAL A 8 15.17 -14.48 6.21
CA VAL A 8 15.16 -13.23 7.00
C VAL A 8 14.90 -13.48 8.47
N THR A 9 13.98 -14.37 8.82
CA THR A 9 13.64 -14.65 10.24
C THR A 9 14.67 -15.52 10.95
N SER A 10 15.54 -16.23 10.23
CA SER A 10 16.66 -16.97 10.83
C SER A 10 17.86 -16.08 11.18
N GLU A 11 18.03 -14.97 10.45
CA GLU A 11 19.19 -14.09 10.60
C GLU A 11 18.85 -12.78 11.35
N HIS A 12 17.58 -12.35 11.32
CA HIS A 12 17.16 -11.05 11.82
C HIS A 12 15.86 -11.09 12.64
N THR A 13 15.76 -10.13 13.56
CA THR A 13 14.51 -9.83 14.25
C THR A 13 13.65 -8.88 13.42
N VAL A 14 12.54 -9.38 12.86
CA VAL A 14 11.61 -8.55 12.11
C VAL A 14 10.69 -7.79 13.07
N LYS A 15 10.71 -6.46 12.99
CA LYS A 15 9.84 -5.56 13.75
C LYS A 15 8.85 -4.79 12.88
N VAL A 16 9.17 -4.53 11.63
CA VAL A 16 8.32 -3.76 10.72
C VAL A 16 8.20 -4.50 9.39
N LEU A 17 6.98 -4.67 8.93
CA LEU A 17 6.65 -5.12 7.58
C LEU A 17 6.01 -3.97 6.81
N VAL A 18 6.63 -3.53 5.71
CA VAL A 18 6.07 -2.53 4.82
C VAL A 18 5.69 -3.19 3.50
N ASN A 19 4.40 -3.35 3.26
CA ASN A 19 3.86 -3.82 1.99
C ASN A 19 3.69 -2.63 1.04
N ASN A 20 4.77 -2.28 0.34
CA ASN A 20 4.84 -1.11 -0.56
C ASN A 20 4.81 -1.49 -2.04
N ALA A 21 5.27 -2.68 -2.41
CA ALA A 21 5.31 -3.08 -3.81
C ALA A 21 3.92 -2.95 -4.45
N GLY A 22 3.87 -2.41 -5.68
CA GLY A 22 2.62 -2.21 -6.38
C GLY A 22 2.78 -2.24 -7.89
N ALA A 23 1.75 -2.74 -8.56
CA ALA A 23 1.58 -2.70 -10.01
C ALA A 23 0.25 -2.02 -10.33
N ALA A 24 0.23 -1.20 -11.37
CA ALA A 24 -0.97 -0.52 -11.84
C ALA A 24 -1.05 -0.55 -13.37
N TYR A 25 -2.23 -0.91 -13.87
CA TYR A 25 -2.59 -0.87 -15.26
C TYR A 25 -3.94 -0.17 -15.38
N TYR A 26 -4.01 0.80 -16.27
CA TYR A 26 -5.17 1.65 -16.48
C TYR A 26 -5.72 1.45 -17.90
N GLY A 27 -7.01 1.65 -18.08
CA GLY A 27 -7.73 1.53 -19.35
C GLY A 27 -9.17 1.10 -19.13
N LEU A 28 -9.96 1.04 -20.21
CA LEU A 28 -11.31 0.46 -20.17
C LEU A 28 -11.22 -0.98 -19.69
N HIS A 29 -12.13 -1.39 -18.81
CA HIS A 29 -12.01 -2.69 -18.15
C HIS A 29 -12.06 -3.87 -19.15
N GLU A 30 -12.90 -3.76 -20.20
CA GLU A 30 -13.02 -4.74 -21.26
C GLU A 30 -11.76 -4.87 -22.14
N GLU A 31 -10.87 -3.87 -22.12
CA GLU A 31 -9.62 -3.87 -22.91
C GLU A 31 -8.40 -4.33 -22.09
N LEU A 32 -8.53 -4.46 -20.77
CA LEU A 32 -7.43 -4.89 -19.93
C LEU A 32 -7.05 -6.36 -20.19
N ASN A 33 -5.75 -6.57 -20.44
CA ASN A 33 -5.22 -7.93 -20.57
C ASN A 33 -5.38 -8.71 -19.25
N PRO A 34 -5.99 -9.91 -19.25
CA PRO A 34 -6.17 -10.72 -18.04
C PRO A 34 -4.88 -10.99 -17.25
N LYS A 35 -3.73 -11.12 -17.90
CA LYS A 35 -2.42 -11.30 -17.24
C LYS A 35 -2.03 -10.07 -16.40
N LYS A 36 -2.39 -8.86 -16.87
CA LYS A 36 -2.16 -7.62 -16.12
C LYS A 36 -3.07 -7.52 -14.89
N ILE A 37 -4.32 -7.97 -15.01
CA ILE A 37 -5.24 -8.08 -13.87
C ILE A 37 -4.67 -9.07 -12.83
N GLN A 38 -4.23 -10.24 -13.27
CA GLN A 38 -3.59 -11.24 -12.39
C GLN A 38 -2.34 -10.70 -11.70
N GLU A 39 -1.49 -9.95 -12.43
CA GLU A 39 -0.30 -9.32 -11.87
C GLU A 39 -0.67 -8.32 -10.75
N MET A 40 -1.65 -7.43 -11.00
CA MET A 40 -2.14 -6.50 -9.97
C MET A 40 -2.65 -7.23 -8.74
N VAL A 41 -3.44 -8.29 -8.90
CA VAL A 41 -3.97 -9.07 -7.77
C VAL A 41 -2.83 -9.72 -6.98
N ARG A 42 -1.87 -10.34 -7.67
CA ARG A 42 -0.72 -11.00 -7.03
C ARG A 42 0.18 -10.03 -6.28
N VAL A 43 0.51 -8.89 -6.89
CA VAL A 43 1.45 -7.93 -6.30
C VAL A 43 0.78 -7.08 -5.22
N ASN A 44 -0.41 -6.55 -5.50
CA ASN A 44 -1.04 -5.55 -4.62
C ASN A 44 -1.85 -6.16 -3.47
N LEU A 45 -2.25 -7.42 -3.59
CA LEU A 45 -3.15 -8.05 -2.61
C LEU A 45 -2.60 -9.41 -2.12
N GLU A 46 -2.43 -10.39 -2.99
CA GLU A 46 -2.02 -11.74 -2.59
C GLU A 46 -0.69 -11.76 -1.84
N ALA A 47 0.34 -11.09 -2.37
CA ALA A 47 1.65 -11.04 -1.75
C ALA A 47 1.64 -10.38 -0.35
N PRO A 48 1.01 -9.21 -0.13
CA PRO A 48 0.81 -8.66 1.21
C PRO A 48 0.12 -9.60 2.20
N LEU A 49 -0.93 -10.30 1.77
CA LEU A 49 -1.65 -11.25 2.63
C LEU A 49 -0.74 -12.41 3.04
N ILE A 50 -0.02 -13.00 2.09
CA ILE A 50 0.87 -14.14 2.34
C ILE A 50 2.08 -13.72 3.19
N LEU A 51 2.73 -12.58 2.88
CA LEU A 51 3.86 -12.07 3.67
C LEU A 51 3.43 -11.81 5.12
N THR A 52 2.29 -11.17 5.28
CA THR A 52 1.74 -10.92 6.62
C THR A 52 1.45 -12.22 7.36
N GLN A 53 0.81 -13.19 6.71
CA GLN A 53 0.52 -14.51 7.31
C GLN A 53 1.80 -15.20 7.78
N GLN A 54 2.86 -15.16 6.99
CA GLN A 54 4.15 -15.80 7.32
C GLN A 54 4.89 -15.08 8.47
N LEU A 55 4.78 -13.75 8.56
CA LEU A 55 5.52 -12.93 9.54
C LEU A 55 4.72 -12.63 10.81
N LEU A 56 3.40 -12.85 10.83
CA LEU A 56 2.52 -12.37 11.90
C LEU A 56 2.90 -12.92 13.29
N ARG A 57 3.33 -14.18 13.37
CA ARG A 57 3.79 -14.77 14.66
C ARG A 57 5.03 -14.04 15.19
N THR A 58 5.98 -13.73 14.31
CA THR A 58 7.19 -13.00 14.67
C THR A 58 6.85 -11.56 15.09
N LEU A 59 5.98 -10.89 14.36
CA LEU A 59 5.52 -9.55 14.69
C LEU A 59 4.75 -9.51 16.02
N LYS A 60 3.90 -10.50 16.29
CA LYS A 60 3.23 -10.63 17.61
C LYS A 60 4.23 -10.78 18.77
N LYS A 61 5.28 -11.58 18.58
CA LYS A 61 6.33 -11.75 19.59
C LYS A 61 7.12 -10.47 19.87
N ASN A 62 7.29 -9.63 18.84
CA ASN A 62 8.15 -8.43 18.90
C ASN A 62 7.38 -7.12 19.10
N GLY A 63 6.05 -7.15 19.25
CA GLY A 63 5.22 -5.93 19.29
C GLY A 63 5.39 -5.09 18.02
N GLY A 64 5.35 -5.76 16.85
CA GLY A 64 5.77 -5.17 15.58
C GLY A 64 4.72 -4.31 14.89
N TYR A 65 5.11 -3.76 13.73
CA TYR A 65 4.30 -2.91 12.86
C TYR A 65 4.07 -3.56 11.50
N ILE A 66 2.87 -3.35 10.95
CA ILE A 66 2.52 -3.66 9.56
C ILE A 66 2.03 -2.37 8.92
N ILE A 67 2.71 -1.93 7.86
CA ILE A 67 2.34 -0.77 7.06
C ILE A 67 1.92 -1.27 5.67
N ASN A 68 0.69 -1.01 5.29
CA ASN A 68 0.15 -1.37 3.98
C ASN A 68 -0.04 -0.10 3.14
N ILE A 69 0.72 0.04 2.05
CA ILE A 69 0.56 1.17 1.13
C ILE A 69 -0.59 0.87 0.17
N SER A 70 -1.75 1.42 0.50
CA SER A 70 -2.96 1.34 -0.30
C SER A 70 -3.01 2.47 -1.35
N SER A 71 -4.13 3.14 -1.49
CA SER A 71 -4.35 4.30 -2.37
C SER A 71 -5.66 4.97 -2.02
N VAL A 72 -5.83 6.24 -2.33
CA VAL A 72 -7.14 6.93 -2.26
C VAL A 72 -8.19 6.25 -3.13
N THR A 73 -7.79 5.53 -4.19
CA THR A 73 -8.69 4.75 -5.05
C THR A 73 -9.35 3.57 -4.34
N ALA A 74 -8.85 3.18 -3.15
CA ALA A 74 -9.51 2.21 -2.29
C ALA A 74 -10.79 2.75 -1.65
N LYS A 75 -10.94 4.07 -1.57
CA LYS A 75 -12.01 4.78 -0.86
C LYS A 75 -12.95 5.57 -1.78
N GLN A 76 -12.67 5.60 -3.07
CA GLN A 76 -13.44 6.36 -4.06
C GLN A 76 -13.44 5.66 -5.42
N PRO A 77 -14.46 5.89 -6.27
CA PRO A 77 -14.48 5.37 -7.63
C PRO A 77 -13.24 5.78 -8.42
N SER A 78 -12.72 4.85 -9.23
CA SER A 78 -11.57 5.08 -10.11
C SER A 78 -11.87 4.56 -11.52
N PRO A 79 -12.59 5.33 -12.36
CA PRO A 79 -12.79 4.98 -13.76
C PRO A 79 -11.44 4.74 -14.45
N HIS A 80 -11.39 3.79 -15.38
CA HIS A 80 -10.16 3.28 -16.01
C HIS A 80 -9.15 2.61 -15.07
N GLY A 81 -9.38 2.60 -13.77
CA GLY A 81 -8.55 1.95 -12.75
C GLY A 81 -9.28 0.89 -11.94
N CYS A 82 -10.38 0.32 -12.46
CA CYS A 82 -11.28 -0.57 -11.70
C CYS A 82 -10.56 -1.74 -11.02
N ALA A 83 -9.72 -2.47 -11.75
CA ALA A 83 -8.99 -3.62 -11.21
C ALA A 83 -7.93 -3.19 -10.17
N TYR A 84 -7.19 -2.10 -10.43
CA TYR A 84 -6.26 -1.53 -9.48
C TYR A 84 -6.97 -1.11 -8.18
N ALA A 85 -8.04 -0.34 -8.30
CA ALA A 85 -8.84 0.12 -7.16
C ALA A 85 -9.38 -1.05 -6.33
N ALA A 86 -9.87 -2.12 -6.99
CA ALA A 86 -10.33 -3.32 -6.31
C ALA A 86 -9.23 -3.99 -5.47
N THR A 87 -7.99 -4.08 -5.98
CA THR A 87 -6.87 -4.63 -5.20
C THR A 87 -6.52 -3.77 -3.99
N LYS A 88 -6.53 -2.44 -4.17
CA LYS A 88 -6.23 -1.50 -3.08
C LYS A 88 -7.35 -1.43 -2.04
N ALA A 89 -8.62 -1.57 -2.45
CA ALA A 89 -9.77 -1.71 -1.54
C ALA A 89 -9.69 -3.02 -0.75
N GLY A 90 -9.32 -4.13 -1.39
CA GLY A 90 -9.06 -5.40 -0.71
C GLY A 90 -7.96 -5.29 0.34
N LEU A 91 -6.84 -4.63 0.02
CA LEU A 91 -5.75 -4.39 0.96
C LEU A 91 -6.18 -3.48 2.13
N ALA A 92 -7.02 -2.48 1.87
CA ALA A 92 -7.58 -1.61 2.91
C ALA A 92 -8.49 -2.37 3.88
N SER A 93 -9.40 -3.19 3.36
CA SER A 93 -10.29 -4.05 4.15
C SER A 93 -9.50 -5.06 4.98
N PHE A 94 -8.48 -5.69 4.37
CA PHE A 94 -7.55 -6.57 5.08
C PHE A 94 -6.85 -5.86 6.24
N SER A 95 -6.35 -4.65 6.02
CA SER A 95 -5.64 -3.86 7.03
C SER A 95 -6.52 -3.57 8.24
N SER A 96 -7.77 -3.15 8.02
CA SER A 96 -8.73 -2.85 9.07
C SER A 96 -9.08 -4.09 9.88
N SER A 97 -9.37 -5.22 9.22
CA SER A 97 -9.68 -6.49 9.88
C SER A 97 -8.50 -7.02 10.68
N LEU A 98 -7.30 -6.94 10.10
CA LEU A 98 -6.08 -7.38 10.76
C LEU A 98 -5.73 -6.52 11.98
N PHE A 99 -5.99 -5.21 11.93
CA PHE A 99 -5.80 -4.33 13.07
C PHE A 99 -6.61 -4.82 14.27
N ASP A 100 -7.89 -5.08 14.09
CA ASP A 100 -8.76 -5.55 15.17
C ASP A 100 -8.36 -6.95 15.68
N GLU A 101 -7.92 -7.85 14.78
CA GLU A 101 -7.45 -9.18 15.18
C GLU A 101 -6.13 -9.14 15.97
N ALA A 102 -5.18 -8.29 15.53
CA ALA A 102 -3.79 -8.36 16.00
C ALA A 102 -3.46 -7.37 17.14
N ARG A 103 -4.26 -6.30 17.32
CA ARG A 103 -4.00 -5.25 18.32
C ARG A 103 -3.86 -5.77 19.76
N LYS A 104 -4.62 -6.80 20.14
CA LYS A 104 -4.54 -7.42 21.46
C LYS A 104 -3.20 -8.11 21.76
N TYR A 105 -2.40 -8.35 20.71
CA TYR A 105 -1.04 -8.91 20.80
C TYR A 105 0.05 -7.84 20.65
N GLY A 106 -0.33 -6.55 20.70
CA GLY A 106 0.61 -5.43 20.55
C GLY A 106 1.05 -5.15 19.12
N VAL A 107 0.50 -5.83 18.12
CA VAL A 107 0.80 -5.54 16.70
C VAL A 107 0.01 -4.32 16.27
N LYS A 108 0.71 -3.37 15.67
CA LYS A 108 0.13 -2.15 15.11
C LYS A 108 -0.01 -2.31 13.61
N VAL A 109 -1.15 -1.94 13.05
CA VAL A 109 -1.42 -2.03 11.61
C VAL A 109 -1.90 -0.68 11.12
N THR A 110 -1.28 -0.18 10.06
CA THR A 110 -1.63 1.08 9.41
C THR A 110 -1.81 0.86 7.92
N ALA A 111 -2.90 1.38 7.37
CA ALA A 111 -3.09 1.56 5.93
C ALA A 111 -2.79 3.02 5.57
N VAL A 112 -1.86 3.23 4.65
CA VAL A 112 -1.55 4.55 4.09
C VAL A 112 -2.22 4.65 2.73
N TYR A 113 -2.89 5.76 2.47
CA TYR A 113 -3.64 6.02 1.24
C TYR A 113 -3.07 7.24 0.51
N PRO A 114 -1.96 7.09 -0.22
CA PRO A 114 -1.46 8.17 -1.05
C PRO A 114 -2.40 8.42 -2.24
N ASP A 115 -2.53 9.69 -2.62
CA ASP A 115 -3.07 10.12 -3.90
C ASP A 115 -1.95 10.14 -4.95
N MET A 116 -2.09 10.92 -6.02
CA MET A 116 -1.10 11.03 -7.10
C MET A 116 0.30 11.28 -6.55
N THR A 117 1.18 10.30 -6.72
CA THR A 117 2.57 10.35 -6.27
C THR A 117 3.51 10.19 -7.45
N GLU A 118 4.52 11.04 -7.57
CA GLU A 118 5.48 11.03 -8.67
C GLU A 118 6.40 9.79 -8.60
N THR A 119 5.96 8.71 -9.22
CA THR A 119 6.66 7.43 -9.25
C THR A 119 6.53 6.74 -10.60
N ASN A 120 7.26 5.65 -10.79
CA ASN A 120 7.12 4.78 -11.96
C ASN A 120 5.80 3.96 -11.98
N LEU A 121 4.90 4.14 -11.02
CA LEU A 121 3.62 3.43 -10.99
C LEU A 121 2.77 3.71 -12.24
N TYR A 122 2.85 4.95 -12.74
CA TYR A 122 2.09 5.39 -13.92
C TYR A 122 2.80 5.14 -15.25
N ARG A 123 3.88 4.33 -15.29
CA ARG A 123 4.61 4.04 -16.54
C ARG A 123 3.73 3.45 -17.64
N ASN A 124 2.71 2.68 -17.26
CA ASN A 124 1.77 2.01 -18.16
C ASN A 124 0.45 2.78 -18.35
N ALA A 125 0.30 3.96 -17.78
CA ALA A 125 -0.87 4.82 -17.94
C ALA A 125 -0.64 5.82 -19.09
N ASP A 126 -1.72 6.31 -19.68
CA ASP A 126 -1.73 7.40 -20.66
C ASP A 126 -1.66 8.79 -20.01
N PHE A 127 -1.52 8.82 -18.68
CA PHE A 127 -1.39 10.02 -17.88
C PHE A 127 -0.21 9.92 -16.90
N THR A 128 0.17 11.06 -16.35
CA THR A 128 1.15 11.21 -15.27
C THR A 128 0.72 12.33 -14.33
N VAL A 129 1.53 12.60 -13.30
CA VAL A 129 1.31 13.73 -12.39
C VAL A 129 1.26 15.06 -13.11
N GLY A 130 0.58 16.04 -12.52
CA GLY A 130 0.54 17.42 -13.03
C GLY A 130 1.92 18.09 -13.04
N GLU A 131 2.00 19.31 -13.53
CA GLU A 131 3.27 20.08 -13.61
C GLU A 131 3.57 20.85 -12.32
N GLU A 132 2.53 21.25 -11.60
CA GLU A 132 2.65 22.02 -10.37
C GLU A 132 2.92 21.09 -9.18
N LYS A 133 3.86 21.46 -8.32
CA LYS A 133 4.23 20.67 -7.12
C LYS A 133 3.04 20.38 -6.21
N GLU A 134 2.10 21.31 -6.14
CA GLU A 134 0.89 21.20 -5.34
C GLU A 134 -0.14 20.19 -5.90
N SER A 135 0.15 19.57 -7.05
CA SER A 135 -0.74 18.60 -7.71
C SER A 135 -0.33 17.14 -7.57
N TYR A 136 0.78 16.84 -6.91
CA TYR A 136 1.26 15.49 -6.65
C TYR A 136 2.04 15.40 -5.34
N LEU A 137 2.22 14.19 -4.85
CA LEU A 137 3.09 13.86 -3.73
C LEU A 137 4.43 13.35 -4.28
N THR A 138 5.49 13.51 -3.51
CA THR A 138 6.77 12.84 -3.77
C THR A 138 6.86 11.51 -3.02
N PRO A 139 7.71 10.57 -3.43
CA PRO A 139 7.98 9.35 -2.67
C PRO A 139 8.48 9.63 -1.26
N GLU A 140 9.29 10.70 -1.09
CA GLU A 140 9.84 11.14 0.19
C GLU A 140 8.74 11.56 1.15
N GLU A 141 7.75 12.33 0.70
CA GLU A 141 6.60 12.74 1.53
C GLU A 141 5.78 11.55 2.01
N VAL A 142 5.63 10.51 1.18
CA VAL A 142 4.99 9.27 1.60
C VAL A 142 5.84 8.52 2.63
N ALA A 143 7.17 8.50 2.46
CA ALA A 143 8.09 7.89 3.41
C ALA A 143 8.10 8.62 4.76
N GLU A 144 8.11 9.96 4.76
CA GLU A 144 7.99 10.79 5.98
C GLU A 144 6.69 10.51 6.72
N ALA A 145 5.59 10.32 6.00
CA ALA A 145 4.32 9.94 6.61
C ALA A 145 4.37 8.54 7.27
N VAL A 146 5.08 7.59 6.67
CA VAL A 146 5.34 6.28 7.29
C VAL A 146 6.22 6.43 8.52
N GLU A 147 7.27 7.25 8.47
CA GLU A 147 8.12 7.56 9.62
C GLU A 147 7.30 8.17 10.76
N TYR A 148 6.43 9.14 10.45
CA TYR A 148 5.53 9.71 11.44
C TYR A 148 4.67 8.66 12.14
N VAL A 149 4.13 7.68 11.41
CA VAL A 149 3.37 6.56 11.99
C VAL A 149 4.23 5.71 12.93
N LEU A 150 5.46 5.41 12.52
CA LEU A 150 6.37 4.52 13.26
C LEU A 150 6.94 5.19 14.52
N THR A 151 7.02 6.51 14.56
CA THR A 151 7.60 7.30 15.68
C THR A 151 6.60 7.69 16.75
N GLN A 152 5.33 7.25 16.62
CA GLN A 152 4.34 7.52 17.66
C GLN A 152 4.70 6.82 18.98
N ARG A 153 4.36 7.47 20.10
CA ARG A 153 4.56 6.89 21.42
C ARG A 153 3.85 5.53 21.56
N GLU A 154 4.34 4.72 22.45
CA GLU A 154 3.71 3.46 22.80
C GLU A 154 2.23 3.65 23.21
N GLY A 155 1.37 2.72 22.77
CA GLY A 155 -0.08 2.81 23.04
C GLY A 155 -0.89 3.64 22.03
N ILE A 156 -0.24 4.37 21.10
CA ILE A 156 -0.92 5.02 19.98
C ILE A 156 -0.76 4.18 18.71
N VAL A 157 -1.88 4.03 17.98
CA VAL A 157 -1.90 3.49 16.63
C VAL A 157 -2.64 4.46 15.72
N ILE A 158 -2.09 4.73 14.56
CA ILE A 158 -2.76 5.46 13.48
C ILE A 158 -3.23 4.39 12.49
N PRO A 159 -4.49 3.95 12.51
CA PRO A 159 -4.93 2.83 11.68
C PRO A 159 -5.01 3.19 10.21
N GLU A 160 -5.25 4.47 9.90
CA GLU A 160 -5.38 4.98 8.54
C GLU A 160 -4.72 6.36 8.42
N LEU A 161 -4.02 6.57 7.31
CA LEU A 161 -3.43 7.86 6.97
C LEU A 161 -3.66 8.17 5.49
N VAL A 162 -4.34 9.27 5.21
CA VAL A 162 -4.64 9.72 3.85
C VAL A 162 -3.76 10.91 3.51
N LEU A 163 -3.05 10.83 2.39
CA LEU A 163 -2.21 11.89 1.87
C LEU A 163 -2.74 12.35 0.53
N ARG A 164 -2.98 13.65 0.39
CA ARG A 164 -3.45 14.24 -0.88
C ARG A 164 -2.65 15.50 -1.18
N PRO A 165 -2.30 15.74 -2.46
CA PRO A 165 -1.84 17.05 -2.87
C PRO A 165 -2.98 18.07 -2.73
N GLN A 166 -2.63 19.36 -2.70
CA GLN A 166 -3.62 20.44 -2.58
C GLN A 166 -4.58 20.46 -3.77
N PHE A 167 -4.07 20.17 -4.98
CA PHE A 167 -4.86 20.13 -6.20
C PHE A 167 -4.84 18.72 -6.81
N HIS A 168 -5.94 18.30 -7.40
CA HIS A 168 -5.99 17.08 -8.20
C HIS A 168 -5.87 17.42 -9.67
N ARG A 169 -4.66 17.33 -10.21
CA ARG A 169 -4.36 17.62 -11.63
C ARG A 169 -3.50 16.52 -12.22
N ILE A 170 -3.88 16.05 -13.38
CA ILE A 170 -3.15 15.06 -14.15
C ILE A 170 -2.78 15.63 -15.51
N ARG A 171 -1.69 15.15 -16.09
CA ARG A 171 -1.26 15.47 -17.44
C ARG A 171 -1.34 14.23 -18.31
N LYS A 172 -1.95 14.34 -19.51
CA LYS A 172 -1.91 13.28 -20.52
C LYS A 172 -0.48 13.15 -21.06
N LYS A 173 -0.03 11.92 -21.22
CA LYS A 173 1.21 11.64 -21.95
C LYS A 173 0.95 11.87 -23.45
N LYS A 174 1.92 12.47 -24.15
CA LYS A 174 1.89 12.64 -25.61
C LYS A 174 2.21 11.31 -26.30
#